data_e71869414ebd830e6bcfa781f3d146db
#
_entry.id   e71869414ebd830e6bcfa781f3d146db
#
_cell.length_a   1.000
_cell.length_b   1.000
_cell.length_c   1.000
_cell.angle_alpha   90.00
_cell.angle_beta   90.00
_cell.angle_gamma   90.00
#
_symmetry.space_group_name_H-M   'P 1'
#
loop_
_entity.id
_entity.type
_entity.pdbx_description
1 polymer ?
#
loop_
_entity_poly.entity_id
_entity_poly.type
_entity_poly.pdbx_seq_one_letter_code
_entity_poly.pdbx_strand_id
1 'polypeptide(L)'
;MIRIVARQVIKKDCIEKYQGLVKELVEKSRKEDGCLSYTSNQSLSDERVHCFIEDWQDQAAIDAHNATEHFQRIIPQFATLFDDKEQVELYRQII
;
A
#
# COMPACT_ATOMS: atom_id res chain seq x y z
N MET A 1 16.61 1.56 6.64
CA MET A 1 15.17 1.75 6.36
C MET A 1 14.94 1.74 4.86
N ILE A 2 13.88 1.07 4.44
CA ILE A 2 13.47 1.05 3.03
C ILE A 2 12.08 1.69 2.94
N ARG A 3 11.92 2.64 2.03
CA ARG A 3 10.61 3.25 1.75
C ARG A 3 10.03 2.67 0.47
N ILE A 4 8.76 2.27 0.54
CA ILE A 4 8.00 1.83 -0.62
C ILE A 4 6.98 2.93 -0.94
N VAL A 5 6.92 3.33 -2.21
CA VAL A 5 5.88 4.20 -2.74
C VAL A 5 5.15 3.43 -3.83
N ALA A 6 3.88 3.14 -3.61
CA ALA A 6 3.05 2.38 -4.54
C ALA A 6 1.88 3.25 -5.01
N ARG A 7 1.95 3.71 -6.25
CA ARG A 7 0.93 4.58 -6.85
C ARG A 7 -0.06 3.74 -7.63
N GLN A 8 -1.34 4.04 -7.43
CA GLN A 8 -2.45 3.28 -8.01
C GLN A 8 -3.49 4.25 -8.57
N VAL A 9 -4.11 3.86 -9.69
CA VAL A 9 -5.27 4.57 -10.25
C VAL A 9 -6.47 3.65 -10.08
N ILE A 10 -7.45 4.06 -9.28
CA ILE A 10 -8.61 3.26 -8.92
C ILE A 10 -9.76 3.60 -9.86
N LYS A 11 -10.52 2.60 -10.29
CA LYS A 11 -11.76 2.83 -11.04
C LYS A 11 -12.68 3.74 -10.23
N LYS A 12 -13.29 4.73 -10.89
CA LYS A 12 -14.07 5.76 -10.23
C LYS A 12 -15.18 5.19 -9.33
N ASP A 13 -15.84 4.13 -9.77
CA ASP A 13 -16.93 3.48 -9.02
C ASP A 13 -16.43 2.46 -7.98
N CYS A 14 -15.11 2.27 -7.86
CA CYS A 14 -14.52 1.31 -6.93
C CYS A 14 -13.78 1.97 -5.75
N ILE A 15 -13.78 3.31 -5.67
CA ILE A 15 -12.99 4.04 -4.67
C ILE A 15 -13.41 3.67 -3.25
N GLU A 16 -14.72 3.63 -2.99
CA GLU A 16 -15.23 3.30 -1.65
C GLU A 16 -14.85 1.88 -1.23
N LYS A 17 -15.01 0.92 -2.13
CA LYS A 17 -14.60 -0.48 -1.88
C LYS A 17 -13.10 -0.58 -1.63
N TYR A 18 -12.31 0.08 -2.45
CA TYR A 18 -10.85 0.12 -2.30
C TYR A 18 -10.45 0.67 -0.93
N GLN A 19 -11.00 1.82 -0.54
CA GLN A 19 -10.68 2.45 0.73
C GLN A 19 -11.08 1.60 1.94
N GLY A 20 -12.17 0.84 1.83
CA GLY A 20 -12.56 -0.12 2.86
C GLY A 20 -11.56 -1.24 3.05
N LEU A 21 -11.06 -1.82 1.95
CA LEU A 21 -10.01 -2.85 1.98
C LEU A 21 -8.69 -2.28 2.52
N VAL A 22 -8.33 -1.07 2.10
CA VAL A 22 -7.11 -0.40 2.52
C VAL A 22 -7.10 -0.12 4.01
N LYS A 23 -8.24 0.25 4.58
CA LYS A 23 -8.32 0.51 6.03
C LYS A 23 -7.86 -0.69 6.84
N GLU A 24 -8.33 -1.87 6.52
CA GLU A 24 -7.92 -3.11 7.20
C GLU A 24 -6.43 -3.40 6.96
N LEU A 25 -5.98 -3.28 5.72
CA LEU A 25 -4.58 -3.52 5.35
C LEU A 25 -3.64 -2.61 6.15
N VAL A 26 -3.94 -1.31 6.18
CA VAL A 26 -3.11 -0.33 6.89
C VAL A 26 -3.10 -0.61 8.40
N GLU A 27 -4.26 -0.82 8.99
CA GLU A 27 -4.37 -1.06 10.45
C GLU A 27 -3.57 -2.29 10.87
N LYS A 28 -3.66 -3.38 10.11
CA LYS A 28 -2.94 -4.62 10.41
C LYS A 28 -1.45 -4.52 10.11
N SER A 29 -1.09 -3.86 9.02
CA SER A 29 0.32 -3.67 8.63
C SER A 29 1.09 -2.85 9.66
N ARG A 30 0.45 -1.84 10.24
CA ARG A 30 1.07 -1.00 11.28
C ARG A 30 1.46 -1.78 12.53
N LYS A 31 0.86 -2.94 12.77
CA LYS A 31 1.15 -3.79 13.92
C LYS A 31 2.28 -4.78 13.66
N GLU A 32 2.77 -4.86 12.44
CA GLU A 32 3.85 -5.79 12.10
C GLU A 32 5.17 -5.29 12.66
N ASP A 33 5.99 -6.23 13.15
CA ASP A 33 7.35 -5.93 13.57
C ASP A 33 8.14 -5.42 12.36
N GLY A 34 8.88 -4.35 12.54
CA GLY A 34 9.66 -3.75 11.46
C GLY A 34 8.89 -2.78 10.57
N CYS A 35 7.57 -2.63 10.74
CA CYS A 35 6.81 -1.57 10.10
C CYS A 35 7.03 -0.26 10.86
N LEU A 36 7.72 0.69 10.24
CA LEU A 36 7.99 1.99 10.85
C LEU A 36 6.88 3.00 10.56
N SER A 37 6.28 2.89 9.37
CA SER A 37 5.17 3.74 8.95
C SER A 37 4.43 3.07 7.80
N TYR A 38 3.13 3.24 7.74
CA TYR A 38 2.30 2.73 6.66
C TYR A 38 1.11 3.64 6.48
N THR A 39 1.02 4.34 5.34
CA THR A 39 -0.07 5.27 5.04
C THR A 39 -0.64 5.03 3.66
N SER A 40 -1.93 5.29 3.52
CA SER A 40 -2.59 5.39 2.22
C SER A 40 -3.04 6.84 2.02
N ASN A 41 -2.82 7.36 0.83
CA ASN A 41 -3.01 8.77 0.53
C ASN A 41 -3.80 8.91 -0.76
N GLN A 42 -4.68 9.89 -0.81
CA GLN A 42 -5.46 10.21 -2.01
C GLN A 42 -4.98 11.53 -2.59
N SER A 43 -4.82 11.58 -3.91
CA SER A 43 -4.42 12.80 -4.61
C SER A 43 -5.45 13.91 -4.38
N LEU A 44 -4.96 15.13 -4.21
CA LEU A 44 -5.83 16.31 -4.11
C LEU A 44 -6.39 16.74 -5.45
N SER A 45 -5.81 16.30 -6.57
CA SER A 45 -6.19 16.71 -7.92
C SER A 45 -6.99 15.65 -8.70
N ASP A 46 -6.91 14.38 -8.30
CA ASP A 46 -7.63 13.27 -8.94
C ASP A 46 -8.02 12.24 -7.89
N GLU A 47 -9.31 12.13 -7.59
CA GLU A 47 -9.81 11.22 -6.55
C GLU A 47 -9.53 9.75 -6.82
N ARG A 48 -9.24 9.38 -8.07
CA ARG A 48 -8.92 7.99 -8.43
C ARG A 48 -7.48 7.62 -8.07
N VAL A 49 -6.60 8.60 -7.94
CA VAL A 49 -5.18 8.36 -7.69
C VAL A 49 -4.94 8.23 -6.19
N HIS A 50 -4.40 7.08 -5.82
CA HIS A 50 -4.01 6.77 -4.44
C HIS A 50 -2.56 6.34 -4.40
N CYS A 51 -1.95 6.42 -3.24
CA CYS A 51 -0.55 6.08 -3.06
C CYS A 51 -0.32 5.53 -1.66
N PHE A 52 0.27 4.33 -1.56
CA PHE A 52 0.84 3.86 -0.31
C PHE A 52 2.21 4.48 -0.13
N ILE A 53 2.51 4.95 1.07
CA ILE A 53 3.84 5.32 1.49
C ILE A 53 4.17 4.50 2.73
N GLU A 54 5.17 3.64 2.63
CA GLU A 54 5.50 2.65 3.64
C GLU A 54 6.99 2.75 3.99
N ASP A 55 7.30 2.71 5.26
CA ASP A 55 8.67 2.64 5.74
C ASP A 55 8.87 1.34 6.53
N TRP A 56 9.87 0.56 6.12
CA TRP A 56 10.19 -0.73 6.70
C TRP A 56 11.62 -0.72 7.22
N GLN A 57 11.84 -1.43 8.32
CA GLN A 57 13.15 -1.48 8.97
C GLN A 57 14.22 -2.02 8.02
N ASP A 58 13.91 -3.10 7.28
CA ASP A 58 14.83 -3.79 6.37
C ASP A 58 14.05 -4.67 5.38
N GLN A 59 14.80 -5.36 4.50
CA GLN A 59 14.19 -6.26 3.51
C GLN A 59 13.48 -7.44 4.20
N ALA A 60 14.01 -7.95 5.30
CA ALA A 60 13.38 -9.06 6.01
C ALA A 60 11.98 -8.68 6.51
N ALA A 61 11.78 -7.44 6.96
CA ALA A 61 10.48 -6.93 7.38
C ALA A 61 9.50 -6.86 6.21
N ILE A 62 9.97 -6.46 5.04
CA ILE A 62 9.15 -6.45 3.81
C ILE A 62 8.76 -7.87 3.41
N ASP A 63 9.71 -8.81 3.44
CA ASP A 63 9.43 -10.21 3.11
C ASP A 63 8.40 -10.81 4.06
N ALA A 64 8.50 -10.52 5.36
CA ALA A 64 7.53 -10.95 6.35
C ALA A 64 6.15 -10.33 6.10
N HIS A 65 6.10 -9.04 5.74
CA HIS A 65 4.86 -8.34 5.38
C HIS A 65 4.16 -9.02 4.20
N ASN A 66 4.90 -9.34 3.15
CA ASN A 66 4.35 -9.97 1.95
C ASN A 66 3.80 -11.37 2.24
N ALA A 67 4.25 -12.02 3.31
CA ALA A 67 3.80 -13.36 3.71
C ALA A 67 2.64 -13.35 4.70
N THR A 68 2.19 -12.19 5.17
CA THR A 68 1.10 -12.11 6.16
C THR A 68 -0.23 -12.52 5.55
N GLU A 69 -1.16 -12.95 6.42
CA GLU A 69 -2.52 -13.31 5.99
C GLU A 69 -3.23 -12.11 5.38
N HIS A 70 -3.14 -10.94 6.00
CA HIS A 70 -3.83 -9.75 5.48
C HIS A 70 -3.29 -9.31 4.12
N PHE A 71 -1.97 -9.38 3.89
CA PHE A 71 -1.40 -9.09 2.57
C PHE A 71 -1.91 -10.07 1.52
N GLN A 72 -1.81 -11.37 1.81
CA GLN A 72 -2.18 -12.44 0.87
C GLN A 72 -3.67 -12.43 0.52
N ARG A 73 -4.51 -11.99 1.44
CA ARG A 73 -5.97 -11.93 1.25
C ARG A 73 -6.42 -10.64 0.57
N ILE A 74 -5.86 -9.50 0.96
CA ILE A 74 -6.35 -8.18 0.52
C ILE A 74 -5.74 -7.75 -0.81
N ILE A 75 -4.41 -7.87 -0.96
CA ILE A 75 -3.72 -7.36 -2.15
C ILE A 75 -4.27 -7.93 -3.47
N PRO A 76 -4.54 -9.24 -3.60
CA PRO A 76 -5.10 -9.77 -4.85
C PRO A 76 -6.46 -9.17 -5.23
N GLN A 77 -7.22 -8.67 -4.25
CA GLN A 77 -8.52 -8.07 -4.53
C GLN A 77 -8.41 -6.72 -5.24
N PHE A 78 -7.25 -6.06 -5.17
CA PHE A 78 -7.05 -4.77 -5.84
C PHE A 78 -6.99 -4.88 -7.36
N ALA A 79 -6.61 -6.04 -7.90
CA ALA A 79 -6.37 -6.22 -9.34
C ALA A 79 -7.57 -5.81 -10.20
N THR A 80 -8.80 -6.08 -9.73
CA THR A 80 -10.03 -5.73 -10.45
C THR A 80 -10.50 -4.31 -10.21
N LEU A 81 -9.87 -3.59 -9.29
CA LEU A 81 -10.25 -2.24 -8.89
C LEU A 81 -9.40 -1.16 -9.57
N PHE A 82 -8.28 -1.55 -10.20
CA PHE A 82 -7.35 -0.62 -10.82
C PHE A 82 -7.78 -0.29 -12.26
N ASP A 83 -7.60 0.98 -12.63
CA ASP A 83 -7.80 1.47 -13.98
C ASP A 83 -6.50 1.49 -14.80
N ASP A 84 -5.38 1.38 -14.12
CA ASP A 84 -4.06 1.43 -14.73
C ASP A 84 -3.11 0.52 -13.95
N LYS A 85 -1.96 0.23 -14.53
CA LYS A 85 -0.93 -0.59 -13.90
C LYS A 85 -0.36 0.12 -12.68
N GLU A 86 -0.27 -0.59 -11.55
CA GLU A 86 0.35 -0.08 -10.34
C GLU A 86 1.83 0.26 -10.59
N GLN A 87 2.26 1.40 -10.06
CA GLN A 87 3.65 1.85 -10.12
C GLN A 87 4.27 1.78 -8.74
N VAL A 88 5.23 0.87 -8.57
CA VAL A 88 5.90 0.64 -7.28
C VAL A 88 7.36 1.01 -7.40
N GLU A 89 7.83 1.84 -6.47
CA GLU A 89 9.23 2.24 -6.37
C GLU A 89 9.72 2.05 -4.95
N LEU A 90 10.90 1.49 -4.79
CA LEU A 90 11.55 1.34 -3.50
C LEU A 90 12.69 2.36 -3.40
N TYR A 91 12.78 2.98 -2.23
CA TYR A 91 13.77 4.03 -1.95
C TYR A 91 14.58 3.68 -0.72
N ARG A 92 15.84 4.09 -0.74
CA ARG A 92 16.70 4.12 0.44
C ARG A 92 16.91 5.58 0.83
N GLN A 93 16.64 5.91 2.09
CA GLN A 93 16.88 7.27 2.57
C GLN A 93 18.38 7.56 2.56
N ILE A 94 18.77 8.67 1.97
CA ILE A 94 20.18 9.10 1.88
C ILE A 94 20.50 10.32 2.74
N ILE A 95 19.50 11.05 3.17
CA ILE A 95 19.65 12.23 4.02
C ILE A 95 18.61 12.23 5.14
#